data_f9530030a4c2f0372dce097517eb6656
#
_entry.id   f9530030a4c2f0372dce097517eb6656
#
_cell.length_a   1.000
_cell.length_b   1.000
_cell.length_c   1.000
_cell.angle_alpha   90.00
_cell.angle_beta   90.00
_cell.angle_gamma   90.00
#
_symmetry.space_group_name_H-M   'P 1'
#
loop_
_entity.id
_entity.type
_entity.pdbx_description
1 polymer ?
#
loop_
_entity_poly.entity_id
_entity_poly.type
_entity_poly.pdbx_seq_one_letter_code
_entity_poly.pdbx_strand_id
1 'polypeptide(L)'
;LTTAVLGPVIGAVKVDTSALREAVTVEGVRSHQQTLQVIADLNGGTREASSPGYFASVDYVAGAMAAAGYDVTVQEFEFPFFQELEPAELEQLAPNPTVYPYFDAAGFATMEYSGSGDVTALAQGVDLVLPPGDAANTSTSGCEAADFATFTPGNIAIIQRGTCTFALKAQNAEAAGAVGVVIFNEGQPGRTDAFVGTLGGPGSGIPVVGAAFDVGVELAAGGVTVRMFVNANSEIRTSANVIADTPGGRDDRVVVVGAHLDSVPAGPGIQDNGSGSAAILEIALQMAALGIDPRNKVRFAWWGAEESGLLGSEHYVANLSKREIKNIALNLNFDMIGSPNFVRFVYDGDGSATPLAGPNGSKNIESVFLNYFAEQGLPTEPTAFDGRSDYGPFIAVGIPAGGLFTGAEGIKTEEEAAIYGGTAGEQYDPCYHLACDTFDNISLEALDQNADASAHAVLTFAMTTSSVNGTDKGKGVGKWKDGMEFVADKMKK
;
A
#
# COMPACT_ATOMS: atom_id res chain seq x y z
N LEU A 1 4.00 -0.85 -38.39
CA LEU A 1 3.25 0.43 -38.32
C LEU A 1 1.83 0.19 -38.83
N THR A 2 0.92 -0.16 -37.92
CA THR A 2 -0.53 -0.19 -38.20
C THR A 2 -1.17 0.96 -37.43
N THR A 3 -1.47 2.02 -38.16
CA THR A 3 -2.28 3.15 -37.67
C THR A 3 -3.71 2.66 -37.39
N ALA A 4 -4.05 2.54 -36.09
CA ALA A 4 -5.44 2.34 -35.69
C ALA A 4 -6.19 3.66 -35.93
N VAL A 5 -7.16 3.64 -36.83
CA VAL A 5 -8.10 4.75 -37.06
C VAL A 5 -9.13 4.72 -35.94
N LEU A 6 -8.98 5.65 -34.99
CA LEU A 6 -10.00 5.92 -33.99
C LEU A 6 -11.24 6.51 -34.64
N GLY A 7 -12.36 5.79 -34.58
CA GLY A 7 -13.66 6.30 -35.02
C GLY A 7 -14.15 7.42 -34.08
N PRO A 8 -15.02 8.34 -34.57
CA PRO A 8 -15.47 9.49 -33.78
C PRO A 8 -16.30 9.03 -32.58
N VAL A 9 -15.85 9.37 -31.38
CA VAL A 9 -16.64 9.24 -30.15
C VAL A 9 -17.73 10.28 -30.17
N ILE A 10 -18.97 9.85 -30.30
CA ILE A 10 -20.14 10.72 -30.34
C ILE A 10 -20.40 11.28 -28.94
N GLY A 11 -20.23 12.59 -28.76
CA GLY A 11 -20.97 13.37 -27.78
C GLY A 11 -20.48 13.44 -26.36
N ALA A 12 -19.17 13.36 -26.07
CA ALA A 12 -18.65 13.77 -24.74
C ALA A 12 -18.75 15.32 -24.66
N VAL A 13 -19.43 15.82 -23.60
CA VAL A 13 -19.38 17.25 -23.27
C VAL A 13 -17.95 17.56 -22.93
N LYS A 14 -17.24 18.32 -23.75
CA LYS A 14 -15.87 18.75 -23.48
C LYS A 14 -15.92 19.76 -22.33
N VAL A 15 -15.43 19.39 -21.16
CA VAL A 15 -15.26 20.27 -19.99
C VAL A 15 -14.02 21.12 -20.24
N ASP A 16 -14.14 22.44 -20.14
CA ASP A 16 -12.97 23.32 -20.15
C ASP A 16 -12.33 23.29 -18.74
N THR A 17 -11.12 22.79 -18.67
CA THR A 17 -10.34 22.65 -17.44
C THR A 17 -9.15 23.61 -17.38
N SER A 18 -8.99 24.49 -18.37
CA SER A 18 -7.81 25.36 -18.50
C SER A 18 -7.61 26.25 -17.27
N ALA A 19 -8.67 26.91 -16.80
CA ALA A 19 -8.57 27.82 -15.67
C ALA A 19 -8.10 27.14 -14.37
N LEU A 20 -8.55 25.91 -14.11
CA LEU A 20 -8.09 25.16 -12.94
C LEU A 20 -6.64 24.70 -13.11
N ARG A 21 -6.28 24.17 -14.27
CA ARG A 21 -4.90 23.75 -14.54
C ARG A 21 -3.90 24.90 -14.46
N GLU A 22 -4.26 26.08 -15.00
CA GLU A 22 -3.43 27.27 -14.89
C GLU A 22 -3.30 27.80 -13.46
N ALA A 23 -4.26 27.52 -12.59
CA ALA A 23 -4.25 27.92 -11.20
C ALA A 23 -3.47 26.91 -10.30
N VAL A 24 -3.46 25.64 -10.68
CA VAL A 24 -2.70 24.59 -10.00
C VAL A 24 -1.26 24.64 -10.52
N THR A 25 -0.38 25.36 -9.80
CA THR A 25 1.01 25.51 -10.20
C THR A 25 1.92 24.55 -9.46
N VAL A 26 3.05 24.19 -10.07
CA VAL A 26 4.05 23.37 -9.40
C VAL A 26 4.56 24.03 -8.12
N GLU A 27 4.68 25.36 -8.08
CA GLU A 27 5.05 26.13 -6.90
C GLU A 27 4.00 26.01 -5.79
N GLY A 28 2.70 26.02 -6.14
CA GLY A 28 1.60 25.79 -5.20
C GLY A 28 1.70 24.40 -4.56
N VAL A 29 1.83 23.36 -5.38
CA VAL A 29 2.02 21.98 -4.90
C VAL A 29 3.27 21.86 -4.03
N ARG A 30 4.39 22.45 -4.45
CA ARG A 30 5.66 22.45 -3.70
C ARG A 30 5.56 23.15 -2.35
N SER A 31 4.72 24.18 -2.22
CA SER A 31 4.51 24.85 -0.93
C SER A 31 3.88 23.92 0.09
N HIS A 32 2.96 23.05 -0.33
CA HIS A 32 2.38 22.01 0.52
C HIS A 32 3.40 20.93 0.87
N GLN A 33 4.18 20.44 -0.09
CA GLN A 33 5.28 19.50 0.17
C GLN A 33 6.32 20.07 1.15
N GLN A 34 6.66 21.36 1.03
CA GLN A 34 7.56 22.03 1.97
C GLN A 34 6.97 22.05 3.39
N THR A 35 5.66 22.24 3.51
CA THR A 35 4.98 22.19 4.81
C THR A 35 5.03 20.79 5.40
N LEU A 36 4.77 19.73 4.59
CA LEU A 36 4.87 18.34 5.02
C LEU A 36 6.30 17.98 5.45
N GLN A 37 7.32 18.46 4.72
CA GLN A 37 8.73 18.30 5.12
C GLN A 37 9.02 18.93 6.48
N VAL A 38 8.61 20.18 6.69
CA VAL A 38 8.79 20.87 7.98
C VAL A 38 8.06 20.15 9.10
N ILE A 39 6.86 19.64 8.85
CA ILE A 39 6.12 18.83 9.83
C ILE A 39 6.93 17.58 10.19
N ALA A 40 7.46 16.85 9.23
CA ALA A 40 8.30 15.69 9.49
C ALA A 40 9.55 16.07 10.30
N ASP A 41 10.27 17.11 9.88
CA ASP A 41 11.50 17.58 10.54
C ASP A 41 11.28 17.93 12.02
N LEU A 42 10.12 18.51 12.35
CA LEU A 42 9.76 18.89 13.71
C LEU A 42 9.27 17.71 14.56
N ASN A 43 8.97 16.56 13.94
CA ASN A 43 8.35 15.41 14.59
C ASN A 43 9.14 14.10 14.39
N GLY A 44 10.46 14.17 14.40
CA GLY A 44 11.32 12.98 14.36
C GLY A 44 11.69 12.50 12.97
N GLY A 45 11.43 13.31 11.92
CA GLY A 45 11.83 13.02 10.55
C GLY A 45 10.86 12.15 9.77
N THR A 46 9.67 11.88 10.30
CA THR A 46 8.68 10.99 9.68
C THR A 46 7.26 11.53 9.83
N ARG A 47 6.37 11.07 8.96
CA ARG A 47 4.91 11.25 9.02
C ARG A 47 4.20 9.88 9.06
N GLU A 48 4.87 8.89 9.69
CA GLU A 48 4.31 7.54 9.87
C GLU A 48 2.93 7.63 10.54
N ALA A 49 2.01 6.78 10.09
CA ALA A 49 0.55 6.85 10.30
C ALA A 49 0.05 7.02 11.74
N SER A 50 0.89 6.77 12.74
CA SER A 50 0.57 6.95 14.17
C SER A 50 1.46 7.98 14.86
N SER A 51 2.38 8.60 14.12
CA SER A 51 3.36 9.55 14.64
C SER A 51 2.76 10.93 14.92
N PRO A 52 3.39 11.74 15.77
CA PRO A 52 3.02 13.16 15.90
C PRO A 52 3.12 13.92 14.56
N GLY A 53 4.05 13.53 13.67
CA GLY A 53 4.19 14.10 12.32
C GLY A 53 2.97 13.79 11.44
N TYR A 54 2.40 12.61 11.57
CA TYR A 54 1.17 12.28 10.86
C TYR A 54 -0.01 13.14 11.33
N PHE A 55 -0.26 13.19 12.62
CA PHE A 55 -1.39 13.98 13.14
C PHE A 55 -1.23 15.48 12.88
N ALA A 56 -0.01 16.01 12.88
CA ALA A 56 0.24 17.38 12.44
C ALA A 56 -0.07 17.58 10.94
N SER A 57 0.17 16.57 10.11
CA SER A 57 -0.21 16.59 8.69
C SER A 57 -1.73 16.52 8.51
N VAL A 58 -2.42 15.70 9.30
CA VAL A 58 -3.90 15.66 9.38
C VAL A 58 -4.47 17.03 9.74
N ASP A 59 -3.95 17.66 10.79
CA ASP A 59 -4.40 18.99 11.23
C ASP A 59 -4.15 20.06 10.15
N TYR A 60 -3.02 19.99 9.48
CA TYR A 60 -2.68 20.90 8.39
C TYR A 60 -3.67 20.80 7.23
N VAL A 61 -3.89 19.59 6.72
CA VAL A 61 -4.78 19.33 5.60
C VAL A 61 -6.23 19.66 5.97
N ALA A 62 -6.71 19.15 7.11
CA ALA A 62 -8.07 19.40 7.59
C ALA A 62 -8.33 20.89 7.79
N GLY A 63 -7.37 21.62 8.38
CA GLY A 63 -7.45 23.06 8.59
C GLY A 63 -7.50 23.84 7.29
N ALA A 64 -6.66 23.50 6.30
CA ALA A 64 -6.64 24.13 4.98
C ALA A 64 -7.97 23.91 4.23
N MET A 65 -8.49 22.69 4.24
CA MET A 65 -9.75 22.34 3.59
C MET A 65 -10.95 23.02 4.25
N ALA A 66 -11.00 23.05 5.58
CA ALA A 66 -12.06 23.76 6.32
C ALA A 66 -12.02 25.28 6.03
N ALA A 67 -10.83 25.88 5.99
CA ALA A 67 -10.67 27.29 5.66
C ALA A 67 -11.12 27.62 4.23
N ALA A 68 -10.98 26.67 3.29
CA ALA A 68 -11.46 26.79 1.92
C ALA A 68 -12.98 26.54 1.76
N GLY A 69 -13.68 26.15 2.84
CA GLY A 69 -15.14 25.98 2.87
C GLY A 69 -15.63 24.58 2.51
N TYR A 70 -14.79 23.57 2.59
CA TYR A 70 -15.18 22.17 2.45
C TYR A 70 -15.79 21.63 3.76
N ASP A 71 -16.70 20.65 3.62
CA ASP A 71 -17.22 19.89 4.76
C ASP A 71 -16.20 18.83 5.16
N VAL A 72 -15.44 19.06 6.23
CA VAL A 72 -14.32 18.21 6.64
C VAL A 72 -14.73 17.25 7.74
N THR A 73 -14.32 15.99 7.58
CA THR A 73 -14.41 14.93 8.60
C THR A 73 -13.04 14.31 8.78
N VAL A 74 -12.57 14.25 10.04
CA VAL A 74 -11.42 13.43 10.42
C VAL A 74 -11.96 12.11 10.94
N GLN A 75 -11.66 11.01 10.24
CA GLN A 75 -12.14 9.67 10.57
C GLN A 75 -11.03 8.89 11.24
N GLU A 76 -11.04 8.83 12.57
CA GLU A 76 -10.09 8.02 13.34
C GLU A 76 -10.40 6.52 13.21
N PHE A 77 -9.35 5.70 13.22
CA PHE A 77 -9.44 4.23 13.23
C PHE A 77 -8.24 3.60 13.92
N GLU A 78 -8.45 2.40 14.45
CA GLU A 78 -7.36 1.59 15.01
C GLU A 78 -6.79 0.68 13.91
N PHE A 79 -5.46 0.47 13.95
CA PHE A 79 -4.78 -0.43 13.02
C PHE A 79 -3.67 -1.20 13.72
N PRO A 80 -3.36 -2.42 13.25
CA PRO A 80 -2.23 -3.18 13.73
C PRO A 80 -0.93 -2.56 13.21
N PHE A 81 -0.02 -2.23 14.11
CA PHE A 81 1.29 -1.69 13.80
C PHE A 81 2.38 -2.70 14.11
N PHE A 82 3.34 -2.81 13.18
CA PHE A 82 4.54 -3.61 13.38
C PHE A 82 5.76 -2.85 12.85
N GLN A 83 6.81 -2.82 13.67
CA GLN A 83 8.11 -2.27 13.29
C GLN A 83 9.21 -3.04 13.98
N GLU A 84 10.11 -3.63 13.21
CA GLU A 84 11.36 -4.17 13.74
C GLU A 84 12.32 -3.00 14.03
N LEU A 85 12.87 -2.98 15.23
CA LEU A 85 13.71 -1.86 15.71
C LEU A 85 15.20 -2.11 15.44
N GLU A 86 15.60 -3.37 15.36
CA GLU A 86 16.95 -3.80 15.02
C GLU A 86 16.92 -5.23 14.45
N PRO A 87 17.89 -5.64 13.61
CA PRO A 87 17.90 -6.96 12.99
C PRO A 87 17.84 -8.08 14.04
N ALA A 88 16.98 -9.07 13.80
CA ALA A 88 16.86 -10.22 14.67
C ALA A 88 18.08 -11.13 14.57
N GLU A 89 18.31 -11.91 15.63
CA GLU A 89 19.38 -12.90 15.70
C GLU A 89 18.82 -14.30 15.99
N LEU A 90 19.33 -15.30 15.28
CA LEU A 90 19.05 -16.71 15.52
C LEU A 90 20.37 -17.48 15.49
N GLU A 91 20.70 -18.14 16.61
CA GLU A 91 21.96 -18.84 16.79
C GLU A 91 21.72 -20.22 17.39
N GLN A 92 22.33 -21.25 16.81
CA GLN A 92 22.54 -22.51 17.52
C GLN A 92 23.79 -22.38 18.38
N LEU A 93 23.66 -22.54 19.68
CA LEU A 93 24.78 -22.46 20.62
C LEU A 93 25.44 -23.82 20.86
N ALA A 94 24.65 -24.89 20.80
CA ALA A 94 25.12 -26.29 21.01
C ALA A 94 24.22 -27.24 20.21
N PRO A 95 24.73 -28.42 19.76
CA PRO A 95 26.08 -28.90 19.92
C PRO A 95 27.12 -28.26 19.00
N ASN A 96 26.67 -27.70 17.84
CA ASN A 96 27.53 -27.11 16.81
C ASN A 96 27.20 -25.62 16.68
N PRO A 97 27.99 -24.70 17.26
CA PRO A 97 27.70 -23.28 17.17
C PRO A 97 27.56 -22.81 15.73
N THR A 98 26.40 -22.22 15.38
CA THR A 98 26.05 -21.73 14.05
C THR A 98 25.23 -20.45 14.18
N VAL A 99 25.62 -19.39 13.46
CA VAL A 99 24.83 -18.16 13.32
C VAL A 99 24.08 -18.25 12.00
N TYR A 100 22.77 -18.15 12.04
CA TYR A 100 21.95 -18.18 10.82
C TYR A 100 21.84 -16.76 10.23
N PRO A 101 21.97 -16.60 8.89
CA PRO A 101 21.92 -15.28 8.28
C PRO A 101 20.49 -14.71 8.33
N TYR A 102 20.41 -13.45 8.77
CA TYR A 102 19.16 -12.72 8.82
C TYR A 102 18.76 -12.18 7.44
N PHE A 103 17.46 -12.28 7.10
CA PHE A 103 16.89 -11.84 5.83
C PHE A 103 17.55 -12.46 4.58
N ASP A 104 17.94 -13.72 4.70
CA ASP A 104 18.59 -14.51 3.65
C ASP A 104 17.80 -15.79 3.38
N ALA A 105 17.77 -16.23 2.13
CA ALA A 105 17.02 -17.41 1.69
C ALA A 105 17.40 -18.69 2.45
N ALA A 106 18.67 -18.84 2.83
CA ALA A 106 19.18 -20.00 3.58
C ALA A 106 19.12 -19.81 5.10
N GLY A 107 18.60 -18.70 5.59
CA GLY A 107 18.58 -18.32 7.00
C GLY A 107 17.17 -18.20 7.58
N PHE A 108 16.85 -17.00 8.05
CA PHE A 108 15.58 -16.71 8.69
C PHE A 108 15.18 -15.23 8.53
N ALA A 109 13.91 -14.92 8.86
CA ALA A 109 13.38 -13.56 8.95
C ALA A 109 12.41 -13.47 10.13
N THR A 110 12.23 -12.28 10.70
CA THR A 110 11.21 -12.02 11.72
C THR A 110 9.82 -12.17 11.11
N MET A 111 8.90 -12.82 11.85
CA MET A 111 7.47 -12.80 11.48
C MET A 111 6.87 -11.46 11.85
N GLU A 112 6.10 -10.91 10.94
CA GLU A 112 5.33 -9.70 11.20
C GLU A 112 4.39 -9.92 12.40
N TYR A 113 4.30 -8.92 13.27
CA TYR A 113 3.61 -8.97 14.58
C TYR A 113 4.20 -9.95 15.59
N SER A 114 5.46 -10.39 15.40
CA SER A 114 6.22 -11.10 16.42
C SER A 114 6.27 -10.30 17.74
N GLY A 115 6.25 -10.98 18.85
CA GLY A 115 6.66 -10.41 20.12
C GLY A 115 8.18 -10.21 20.18
N SER A 116 8.63 -9.42 21.15
CA SER A 116 10.06 -9.18 21.42
C SER A 116 10.59 -10.16 22.48
N GLY A 117 11.88 -10.46 22.40
CA GLY A 117 12.57 -11.25 23.44
C GLY A 117 14.01 -11.55 23.07
N ASP A 118 14.83 -11.79 24.09
CA ASP A 118 16.16 -12.41 23.99
C ASP A 118 16.13 -13.68 24.83
N VAL A 119 15.94 -14.81 24.17
CA VAL A 119 15.69 -16.10 24.81
C VAL A 119 16.74 -17.12 24.42
N THR A 120 17.19 -17.90 25.38
CA THR A 120 18.09 -19.04 25.17
C THR A 120 17.49 -20.28 25.80
N ALA A 121 17.17 -21.29 24.99
CA ALA A 121 16.53 -22.50 25.43
C ALA A 121 16.82 -23.69 24.51
N LEU A 122 16.39 -24.88 24.92
CA LEU A 122 16.41 -26.06 24.06
C LEU A 122 15.36 -25.91 22.97
N ALA A 123 15.72 -26.25 21.76
CA ALA A 123 14.81 -26.38 20.63
C ALA A 123 14.06 -27.73 20.71
N GLN A 124 12.74 -27.70 20.50
CA GLN A 124 11.94 -28.90 20.51
C GLN A 124 10.96 -28.91 19.32
N GLY A 125 11.07 -29.94 18.49
CA GLY A 125 10.14 -30.16 17.36
C GLY A 125 8.73 -30.48 17.83
N VAL A 126 7.72 -29.98 17.11
CA VAL A 126 6.30 -30.15 17.41
C VAL A 126 5.61 -30.78 16.20
N ASP A 127 5.15 -32.00 16.31
CA ASP A 127 4.39 -32.76 15.29
C ASP A 127 4.97 -32.60 13.88
N LEU A 128 6.27 -32.87 13.72
CA LEU A 128 6.99 -32.68 12.47
C LEU A 128 6.80 -33.85 11.50
N VAL A 129 6.66 -33.53 10.22
CA VAL A 129 6.65 -34.51 9.11
C VAL A 129 7.98 -34.43 8.37
N LEU A 130 8.95 -35.27 8.79
CA LEU A 130 10.29 -35.34 8.21
C LEU A 130 10.64 -36.78 7.85
N PRO A 131 11.01 -37.07 6.59
CA PRO A 131 11.09 -36.14 5.45
C PRO A 131 9.71 -35.58 5.07
N PRO A 132 9.68 -34.42 4.36
CA PRO A 132 8.43 -33.76 4.00
C PRO A 132 7.60 -34.65 3.05
N GLY A 133 6.28 -34.53 3.13
CA GLY A 133 5.38 -35.16 2.17
C GLY A 133 5.49 -34.56 0.76
N ASP A 134 4.88 -35.23 -0.21
CA ASP A 134 4.96 -34.83 -1.63
C ASP A 134 4.19 -33.53 -1.95
N ALA A 135 3.14 -33.21 -1.18
CA ALA A 135 2.28 -32.05 -1.40
C ALA A 135 2.54 -30.93 -0.37
N ALA A 136 2.57 -29.69 -0.88
CA ALA A 136 2.66 -28.50 -0.04
C ALA A 136 1.37 -28.28 0.78
N ASN A 137 1.49 -27.53 1.89
CA ASN A 137 0.40 -27.19 2.80
C ASN A 137 -0.34 -28.45 3.37
N THR A 138 0.39 -29.48 3.71
CA THR A 138 -0.20 -30.72 4.29
C THR A 138 0.22 -30.99 5.73
N SER A 139 1.29 -30.34 6.21
CA SER A 139 1.71 -30.46 7.62
C SER A 139 0.71 -29.80 8.56
N THR A 140 0.33 -30.51 9.62
CA THR A 140 -0.53 -30.00 10.69
C THR A 140 0.27 -29.54 11.91
N SER A 141 1.60 -29.56 11.85
CA SER A 141 2.52 -29.21 12.92
C SER A 141 2.12 -27.92 13.64
N GLY A 142 1.86 -27.99 14.95
CA GLY A 142 1.45 -26.88 15.79
C GLY A 142 0.05 -26.34 15.55
N CYS A 143 -0.79 -27.01 14.74
CA CYS A 143 -2.14 -26.57 14.46
C CYS A 143 -3.13 -26.86 15.60
N GLU A 144 -2.86 -27.85 16.42
CA GLU A 144 -3.73 -28.28 17.50
C GLU A 144 -3.00 -28.28 18.85
N ALA A 145 -3.70 -28.00 19.93
CA ALA A 145 -3.13 -28.06 21.27
C ALA A 145 -2.57 -29.46 21.61
N ALA A 146 -3.11 -30.50 21.00
CA ALA A 146 -2.67 -31.88 21.18
C ALA A 146 -1.25 -32.13 20.64
N ASP A 147 -0.80 -31.36 19.64
CA ASP A 147 0.55 -31.47 19.06
C ASP A 147 1.63 -31.18 20.10
N PHE A 148 1.30 -30.41 21.11
CA PHE A 148 2.17 -29.99 22.21
C PHE A 148 2.09 -30.90 23.44
N ALA A 149 1.41 -32.06 23.36
CA ALA A 149 1.24 -32.97 24.53
C ALA A 149 2.57 -33.42 25.16
N THR A 150 3.67 -33.46 24.40
CA THR A 150 5.00 -33.82 24.87
C THR A 150 5.97 -32.62 24.93
N PHE A 151 5.46 -31.41 24.65
CA PHE A 151 6.29 -30.23 24.68
C PHE A 151 6.67 -29.84 26.12
N THR A 152 7.91 -29.44 26.27
CA THR A 152 8.44 -29.02 27.58
C THR A 152 8.35 -27.50 27.69
N PRO A 153 7.54 -26.96 28.62
CA PRO A 153 7.48 -25.50 28.83
C PRO A 153 8.88 -24.91 29.09
N GLY A 154 9.15 -23.76 28.53
CA GLY A 154 10.45 -23.10 28.59
C GLY A 154 11.36 -23.42 27.39
N ASN A 155 10.98 -24.32 26.51
CA ASN A 155 11.69 -24.58 25.25
C ASN A 155 11.28 -23.62 24.14
N ILE A 156 12.10 -23.55 23.08
CA ILE A 156 11.74 -22.91 21.79
C ILE A 156 11.05 -23.97 20.93
N ALA A 157 9.85 -23.65 20.44
CA ALA A 157 9.07 -24.56 19.57
C ALA A 157 9.57 -24.47 18.13
N ILE A 158 9.90 -25.63 17.55
CA ILE A 158 10.26 -25.76 16.13
C ILE A 158 9.06 -26.37 15.40
N ILE A 159 8.44 -25.58 14.55
CA ILE A 159 7.14 -25.88 13.93
C ILE A 159 7.29 -25.85 12.43
N GLN A 160 6.73 -26.84 11.72
CA GLN A 160 6.75 -26.86 10.27
C GLN A 160 5.57 -26.03 9.71
N ARG A 161 5.83 -25.22 8.66
CA ARG A 161 4.78 -24.56 7.87
C ARG A 161 3.78 -25.62 7.35
N GLY A 162 2.53 -25.23 7.07
CA GLY A 162 1.52 -26.19 6.58
C GLY A 162 0.12 -25.62 6.48
N THR A 163 -0.88 -26.34 7.00
CA THR A 163 -2.31 -26.07 6.73
C THR A 163 -2.91 -24.89 7.48
N CYS A 164 -2.51 -24.66 8.73
CA CYS A 164 -3.08 -23.58 9.54
C CYS A 164 -2.22 -22.32 9.54
N THR A 165 -2.80 -21.21 9.98
CA THR A 165 -2.14 -19.89 10.01
C THR A 165 -0.95 -19.86 10.97
N PHE A 166 0.03 -19.01 10.70
CA PHE A 166 1.18 -18.82 11.58
C PHE A 166 0.76 -18.31 12.96
N ALA A 167 -0.26 -17.43 13.01
CA ALA A 167 -0.86 -16.96 14.25
C ALA A 167 -1.32 -18.12 15.15
N LEU A 168 -2.07 -19.09 14.59
CA LEU A 168 -2.55 -20.23 15.37
C LEU A 168 -1.40 -21.10 15.88
N LYS A 169 -0.36 -21.32 15.06
CA LYS A 169 0.84 -22.05 15.46
C LYS A 169 1.57 -21.36 16.62
N ALA A 170 1.75 -20.05 16.52
CA ALA A 170 2.39 -19.25 17.56
C ALA A 170 1.56 -19.24 18.86
N GLN A 171 0.25 -19.03 18.77
CA GLN A 171 -0.67 -19.05 19.91
C GLN A 171 -0.67 -20.40 20.63
N ASN A 172 -0.72 -21.51 19.90
CA ASN A 172 -0.67 -22.85 20.49
C ASN A 172 0.68 -23.12 21.19
N ALA A 173 1.78 -22.67 20.58
CA ALA A 173 3.11 -22.79 21.18
C ALA A 173 3.24 -21.97 22.48
N GLU A 174 2.80 -20.72 22.46
CA GLU A 174 2.80 -19.83 23.63
C GLU A 174 1.92 -20.41 24.76
N ALA A 175 0.73 -20.90 24.41
CA ALA A 175 -0.16 -21.57 25.36
C ALA A 175 0.46 -22.86 25.97
N ALA A 176 1.31 -23.54 25.23
CA ALA A 176 2.08 -24.69 25.70
C ALA A 176 3.33 -24.30 26.52
N GLY A 177 3.61 -23.01 26.69
CA GLY A 177 4.71 -22.48 27.46
C GLY A 177 6.03 -22.36 26.66
N ALA A 178 5.99 -22.31 25.36
CA ALA A 178 7.16 -21.95 24.55
C ALA A 178 7.64 -20.53 24.87
N VAL A 179 8.96 -20.32 24.85
CA VAL A 179 9.57 -18.99 25.06
C VAL A 179 9.96 -18.31 23.76
N GLY A 180 9.84 -19.02 22.62
CA GLY A 180 10.05 -18.55 21.28
C GLY A 180 9.59 -19.58 20.26
N VAL A 181 9.37 -19.17 19.01
CA VAL A 181 8.88 -20.05 17.96
C VAL A 181 9.71 -19.85 16.69
N VAL A 182 10.19 -20.95 16.12
CA VAL A 182 10.75 -20.99 14.77
C VAL A 182 9.77 -21.76 13.88
N ILE A 183 9.11 -21.07 12.94
CA ILE A 183 8.29 -21.71 11.92
C ILE A 183 9.15 -21.85 10.67
N PHE A 184 9.50 -23.08 10.30
CA PHE A 184 10.34 -23.33 9.14
C PHE A 184 9.54 -23.82 7.93
N ASN A 185 10.08 -23.59 6.73
CA ASN A 185 9.39 -23.92 5.49
C ASN A 185 9.22 -25.45 5.32
N GLU A 186 8.40 -25.88 4.38
CA GLU A 186 7.90 -27.27 4.32
C GLU A 186 8.88 -28.27 3.66
N GLY A 187 9.82 -27.79 2.79
CA GLY A 187 10.83 -28.60 2.12
C GLY A 187 10.47 -29.12 0.75
N GLN A 188 9.26 -28.86 0.21
CA GLN A 188 8.93 -29.18 -1.18
C GLN A 188 9.61 -28.20 -2.15
N PRO A 189 9.67 -28.53 -3.47
CA PRO A 189 10.21 -27.61 -4.47
C PRO A 189 9.55 -26.22 -4.41
N GLY A 190 10.36 -25.16 -4.29
CA GLY A 190 9.91 -23.78 -4.10
C GLY A 190 9.44 -23.43 -2.68
N ARG A 191 9.66 -24.33 -1.71
CA ARG A 191 9.31 -24.14 -0.29
C ARG A 191 10.45 -24.59 0.62
N THR A 192 11.66 -24.17 0.28
CA THR A 192 12.90 -24.47 1.02
C THR A 192 13.49 -23.26 1.69
N ASP A 193 13.29 -22.08 1.09
CA ASP A 193 13.91 -20.84 1.53
C ASP A 193 13.23 -20.27 2.78
N ALA A 194 13.93 -19.43 3.52
CA ALA A 194 13.35 -18.61 4.57
C ALA A 194 12.23 -17.71 4.00
N PHE A 195 11.30 -17.35 4.82
CA PHE A 195 10.16 -16.55 4.40
C PHE A 195 9.75 -15.53 5.47
N VAL A 196 9.33 -14.38 5.02
CA VAL A 196 8.59 -13.43 5.87
C VAL A 196 7.14 -13.89 5.90
N GLY A 197 6.62 -14.08 7.11
CA GLY A 197 5.20 -14.39 7.33
C GLY A 197 4.57 -13.39 8.27
N THR A 198 3.24 -13.40 8.36
CA THR A 198 2.50 -12.52 9.27
C THR A 198 1.71 -13.34 10.28
N LEU A 199 1.66 -12.85 11.52
CA LEU A 199 0.74 -13.37 12.54
C LEU A 199 -0.66 -12.73 12.43
N GLY A 200 -0.87 -11.83 11.45
CA GLY A 200 -2.16 -11.20 11.16
C GLY A 200 -2.54 -10.08 12.12
N GLY A 201 -1.72 -9.78 13.11
CA GLY A 201 -1.91 -8.70 14.06
C GLY A 201 -1.13 -8.91 15.35
N PRO A 202 -1.00 -7.87 16.18
CA PRO A 202 -0.37 -7.93 17.50
C PRO A 202 -1.05 -8.95 18.43
N GLY A 203 -0.27 -9.53 19.33
CA GLY A 203 -0.82 -10.45 20.34
C GLY A 203 0.14 -11.56 20.76
N SER A 204 1.23 -11.81 20.03
CA SER A 204 2.29 -12.71 20.49
C SER A 204 3.12 -12.04 21.56
N GLY A 205 3.25 -12.67 22.72
CA GLY A 205 4.13 -12.23 23.80
C GLY A 205 5.57 -12.76 23.68
N ILE A 206 5.85 -13.59 22.67
CA ILE A 206 7.14 -14.27 22.47
C ILE A 206 7.69 -14.02 21.07
N PRO A 207 9.01 -14.09 20.86
CA PRO A 207 9.61 -13.96 19.53
C PRO A 207 9.21 -15.11 18.60
N VAL A 208 8.87 -14.76 17.34
CA VAL A 208 8.47 -15.69 16.29
C VAL A 208 9.21 -15.35 15.00
N VAL A 209 9.89 -16.32 14.41
CA VAL A 209 10.63 -16.18 13.17
C VAL A 209 10.24 -17.21 12.13
N GLY A 210 10.37 -16.84 10.83
CA GLY A 210 10.23 -17.73 9.69
C GLY A 210 11.62 -18.18 9.22
N ALA A 211 11.85 -19.48 9.05
CA ALA A 211 13.16 -20.02 8.72
C ALA A 211 13.15 -20.91 7.47
N ALA A 212 14.32 -21.06 6.87
CA ALA A 212 14.55 -22.04 5.81
C ALA A 212 14.29 -23.46 6.31
N PHE A 213 13.96 -24.37 5.38
CA PHE A 213 13.69 -25.77 5.69
C PHE A 213 14.87 -26.44 6.40
N ASP A 214 16.09 -26.26 5.88
CA ASP A 214 17.29 -26.90 6.42
C ASP A 214 17.62 -26.39 7.85
N VAL A 215 17.37 -25.11 8.13
CA VAL A 215 17.50 -24.54 9.48
C VAL A 215 16.52 -25.22 10.45
N GLY A 216 15.25 -25.38 10.04
CA GLY A 216 14.26 -26.07 10.87
C GLY A 216 14.62 -27.52 11.15
N VAL A 217 15.09 -28.25 10.15
CA VAL A 217 15.55 -29.65 10.28
C VAL A 217 16.73 -29.75 11.25
N GLU A 218 17.71 -28.86 11.12
CA GLU A 218 18.89 -28.82 12.03
C GLU A 218 18.47 -28.53 13.47
N LEU A 219 17.62 -27.53 13.69
CA LEU A 219 17.15 -27.15 15.03
C LEU A 219 16.27 -28.24 15.67
N ALA A 220 15.56 -29.05 14.87
CA ALA A 220 14.69 -30.12 15.34
C ALA A 220 15.45 -31.41 15.70
N ALA A 221 16.75 -31.51 15.47
CA ALA A 221 17.53 -32.75 15.66
C ALA A 221 17.61 -33.27 17.11
N GLY A 222 17.14 -32.49 18.08
CA GLY A 222 17.14 -32.83 19.52
C GLY A 222 18.46 -32.48 20.22
N GLY A 223 18.36 -32.00 21.45
CA GLY A 223 19.53 -31.55 22.24
C GLY A 223 20.19 -30.26 21.74
N VAL A 224 19.54 -29.54 20.86
CA VAL A 224 20.02 -28.28 20.31
C VAL A 224 19.63 -27.13 21.24
N THR A 225 20.61 -26.30 21.62
CA THR A 225 20.36 -25.06 22.35
C THR A 225 20.41 -23.88 21.40
N VAL A 226 19.36 -23.08 21.41
CA VAL A 226 19.16 -21.95 20.50
C VAL A 226 19.06 -20.66 21.30
N ARG A 227 19.71 -19.59 20.82
CA ARG A 227 19.42 -18.21 21.20
C ARG A 227 18.62 -17.55 20.06
N MET A 228 17.54 -16.87 20.43
CA MET A 228 16.71 -16.09 19.54
C MET A 228 16.52 -14.70 20.13
N PHE A 229 16.83 -13.67 19.34
CA PHE A 229 16.61 -12.27 19.68
C PHE A 229 15.72 -11.63 18.65
N VAL A 230 14.65 -10.98 19.11
CA VAL A 230 13.78 -10.10 18.31
C VAL A 230 13.48 -8.85 19.13
N ASN A 231 13.65 -7.69 18.52
CA ASN A 231 13.28 -6.41 19.11
C ASN A 231 12.35 -5.67 18.12
N ALA A 232 11.07 -5.63 18.45
CA ALA A 232 10.04 -5.07 17.58
C ALA A 232 8.93 -4.39 18.38
N ASN A 233 8.30 -3.40 17.79
CA ASN A 233 7.01 -2.86 18.24
C ASN A 233 5.90 -3.62 17.53
N SER A 234 5.00 -4.23 18.30
CA SER A 234 3.84 -4.97 17.80
C SER A 234 2.64 -4.60 18.66
N GLU A 235 1.81 -3.67 18.20
CA GLU A 235 0.74 -3.08 18.99
C GLU A 235 -0.41 -2.55 18.12
N ILE A 236 -1.57 -2.30 18.72
CA ILE A 236 -2.64 -1.56 18.06
C ILE A 236 -2.38 -0.06 18.26
N ARG A 237 -2.41 0.70 17.17
CA ARG A 237 -2.26 2.15 17.14
C ARG A 237 -3.47 2.81 16.51
N THR A 238 -3.60 4.11 16.72
CA THR A 238 -4.63 4.95 16.09
C THR A 238 -4.02 5.72 14.95
N SER A 239 -4.77 5.81 13.84
CA SER A 239 -4.53 6.70 12.72
C SER A 239 -5.82 7.43 12.35
N ALA A 240 -5.80 8.24 11.30
CA ALA A 240 -6.98 8.95 10.84
C ALA A 240 -6.95 9.18 9.31
N ASN A 241 -8.11 9.16 8.68
CA ASN A 241 -8.32 9.70 7.34
C ASN A 241 -8.82 11.14 7.43
N VAL A 242 -8.41 12.01 6.51
CA VAL A 242 -9.06 13.30 6.30
C VAL A 242 -9.97 13.19 5.09
N ILE A 243 -11.25 13.49 5.26
CA ILE A 243 -12.26 13.44 4.20
C ILE A 243 -12.87 14.82 4.08
N ALA A 244 -12.87 15.41 2.89
CA ALA A 244 -13.37 16.76 2.65
C ALA A 244 -14.28 16.78 1.42
N ASP A 245 -15.56 17.07 1.65
CA ASP A 245 -16.58 17.13 0.62
C ASP A 245 -16.78 18.56 0.13
N THR A 246 -16.96 18.75 -1.17
CA THR A 246 -17.46 20.01 -1.70
C THR A 246 -18.84 20.34 -1.08
N PRO A 247 -19.11 21.61 -0.73
CA PRO A 247 -20.41 21.99 -0.16
C PRO A 247 -21.56 21.76 -1.15
N GLY A 248 -21.28 21.85 -2.45
CA GLY A 248 -22.20 21.58 -3.55
C GLY A 248 -21.97 20.22 -4.21
N GLY A 249 -22.74 19.99 -5.27
CA GLY A 249 -22.69 18.76 -6.05
C GLY A 249 -23.68 17.68 -5.58
N ARG A 250 -23.94 16.72 -6.47
CA ARG A 250 -24.95 15.67 -6.25
C ARG A 250 -24.40 14.58 -5.34
N ASP A 251 -25.04 14.34 -4.20
CA ASP A 251 -24.69 13.27 -3.24
C ASP A 251 -24.89 11.86 -3.80
N ASP A 252 -25.64 11.71 -4.86
CA ASP A 252 -25.83 10.42 -5.51
C ASP A 252 -24.81 10.16 -6.65
N ARG A 253 -23.83 11.05 -6.83
CA ARG A 253 -22.69 10.92 -7.75
C ARG A 253 -21.45 11.54 -7.10
N VAL A 254 -20.78 10.76 -6.31
CA VAL A 254 -19.57 11.21 -5.60
C VAL A 254 -18.34 10.79 -6.42
N VAL A 255 -17.48 11.75 -6.69
CA VAL A 255 -16.14 11.53 -7.26
C VAL A 255 -15.17 11.53 -6.08
N VAL A 256 -14.59 10.40 -5.75
CA VAL A 256 -13.57 10.32 -4.70
C VAL A 256 -12.20 10.60 -5.35
N VAL A 257 -11.45 11.51 -4.75
CA VAL A 257 -10.09 11.92 -5.17
C VAL A 257 -9.17 11.66 -4.00
N GLY A 258 -8.31 10.66 -4.10
CA GLY A 258 -7.53 10.16 -2.98
C GLY A 258 -6.03 10.17 -3.20
N ALA A 259 -5.31 10.32 -2.09
CA ALA A 259 -3.88 10.12 -1.93
C ALA A 259 -3.60 9.75 -0.48
N HIS A 260 -2.59 8.93 -0.18
CA HIS A 260 -2.26 8.72 1.23
C HIS A 260 -1.41 9.87 1.78
N LEU A 261 -1.54 10.11 3.08
CA LEU A 261 -0.90 11.22 3.76
C LEU A 261 0.25 10.77 4.66
N ASP A 262 0.26 9.50 5.04
CA ASP A 262 1.33 8.91 5.84
C ASP A 262 2.60 8.65 5.02
N SER A 263 3.67 8.38 5.71
CA SER A 263 4.95 7.92 5.16
C SER A 263 5.40 6.67 5.90
N VAL A 264 6.40 5.98 5.36
CA VAL A 264 7.15 4.97 6.11
C VAL A 264 7.85 5.58 7.34
N PRO A 265 8.15 4.78 8.39
CA PRO A 265 8.90 5.28 9.55
C PRO A 265 10.30 5.81 9.22
N ALA A 266 10.91 5.37 8.12
CA ALA A 266 12.29 5.67 7.75
C ALA A 266 12.52 7.11 7.29
N GLY A 267 11.48 7.81 6.78
CA GLY A 267 11.65 9.12 6.18
C GLY A 267 10.39 9.98 6.14
N PRO A 268 10.52 11.21 5.63
CA PRO A 268 9.41 12.17 5.58
C PRO A 268 8.37 11.86 4.50
N GLY A 269 8.67 10.99 3.50
CA GLY A 269 7.74 10.60 2.45
C GLY A 269 7.23 11.76 1.60
N ILE A 270 8.13 12.57 1.02
CA ILE A 270 7.72 13.78 0.29
C ILE A 270 7.36 13.46 -1.16
N GLN A 271 7.97 12.44 -1.72
CA GLN A 271 7.54 11.86 -2.99
C GLN A 271 6.46 10.80 -2.75
N ASP A 272 6.69 9.89 -1.83
CA ASP A 272 5.79 8.81 -1.41
C ASP A 272 5.13 9.12 -0.06
N ASN A 273 3.90 9.66 0.02
CA ASN A 273 3.11 10.20 -1.08
C ASN A 273 2.75 11.68 -0.82
N GLY A 274 3.76 12.45 -0.38
CA GLY A 274 3.62 13.91 -0.29
C GLY A 274 3.36 14.56 -1.66
N SER A 275 3.74 13.90 -2.78
CA SER A 275 3.48 14.40 -4.13
C SER A 275 2.00 14.37 -4.48
N GLY A 276 1.34 13.23 -4.32
CA GLY A 276 -0.10 13.09 -4.56
C GLY A 276 -0.92 13.89 -3.56
N SER A 277 -0.59 13.80 -2.27
CA SER A 277 -1.28 14.50 -1.19
C SER A 277 -1.25 16.02 -1.35
N ALA A 278 -0.10 16.59 -1.72
CA ALA A 278 0.03 18.02 -1.99
C ALA A 278 -0.71 18.44 -3.26
N ALA A 279 -0.67 17.63 -4.31
CA ALA A 279 -1.35 17.95 -5.58
C ALA A 279 -2.87 17.99 -5.40
N ILE A 280 -3.48 16.99 -4.72
CA ILE A 280 -4.93 17.01 -4.52
C ILE A 280 -5.36 18.13 -3.56
N LEU A 281 -4.50 18.52 -2.61
CA LEU A 281 -4.75 19.68 -1.75
C LEU A 281 -4.76 20.98 -2.56
N GLU A 282 -3.74 21.22 -3.39
CA GLU A 282 -3.69 22.40 -4.24
C GLU A 282 -4.89 22.45 -5.21
N ILE A 283 -5.23 21.32 -5.85
CA ILE A 283 -6.42 21.24 -6.72
C ILE A 283 -7.69 21.66 -5.97
N ALA A 284 -7.89 21.14 -4.76
CA ALA A 284 -9.06 21.47 -3.96
C ALA A 284 -9.11 22.96 -3.58
N LEU A 285 -7.99 23.53 -3.15
CA LEU A 285 -7.88 24.95 -2.78
C LEU A 285 -8.14 25.86 -3.99
N GLN A 286 -7.62 25.52 -5.16
CA GLN A 286 -7.83 26.29 -6.39
C GLN A 286 -9.27 26.14 -6.92
N MET A 287 -9.89 24.97 -6.77
CA MET A 287 -11.32 24.82 -7.07
C MET A 287 -12.18 25.77 -6.23
N ALA A 288 -11.88 25.87 -4.94
CA ALA A 288 -12.59 26.80 -4.04
C ALA A 288 -12.30 28.27 -4.40
N ALA A 289 -11.02 28.62 -4.63
CA ALA A 289 -10.61 30.00 -4.95
C ALA A 289 -11.23 30.50 -6.26
N LEU A 290 -11.38 29.62 -7.26
CA LEU A 290 -12.03 29.91 -8.53
C LEU A 290 -13.57 29.90 -8.45
N GLY A 291 -14.14 29.51 -7.31
CA GLY A 291 -15.59 29.40 -7.12
C GLY A 291 -16.22 28.35 -8.03
N ILE A 292 -15.52 27.24 -8.28
CA ILE A 292 -16.03 26.14 -9.11
C ILE A 292 -17.20 25.46 -8.40
N ASP A 293 -18.39 25.47 -9.01
CA ASP A 293 -19.58 24.78 -8.53
C ASP A 293 -19.71 23.41 -9.24
N PRO A 294 -19.30 22.30 -8.60
CA PRO A 294 -19.32 20.99 -9.23
C PRO A 294 -20.72 20.44 -9.34
N ARG A 295 -21.04 19.78 -10.48
CA ARG A 295 -22.33 19.07 -10.65
C ARG A 295 -22.40 17.79 -9.84
N ASN A 296 -21.29 17.09 -9.72
CA ASN A 296 -21.12 15.89 -8.93
C ASN A 296 -20.35 16.27 -7.66
N LYS A 297 -20.70 15.71 -6.51
CA LYS A 297 -19.94 15.94 -5.29
C LYS A 297 -18.51 15.45 -5.49
N VAL A 298 -17.52 16.26 -5.13
CA VAL A 298 -16.13 15.84 -5.09
C VAL A 298 -15.76 15.63 -3.63
N ARG A 299 -15.28 14.44 -3.34
CA ARG A 299 -14.77 14.03 -2.04
C ARG A 299 -13.27 13.87 -2.14
N PHE A 300 -12.53 14.81 -1.61
CA PHE A 300 -11.09 14.68 -1.42
C PHE A 300 -10.83 13.85 -0.18
N ALA A 301 -9.88 12.93 -0.27
CA ALA A 301 -9.54 12.03 0.82
C ALA A 301 -8.03 11.86 0.93
N TRP A 302 -7.53 12.03 2.14
CA TRP A 302 -6.16 11.74 2.51
C TRP A 302 -6.18 10.56 3.46
N TRP A 303 -5.62 9.45 2.96
CA TRP A 303 -5.66 8.18 3.68
C TRP A 303 -4.52 8.09 4.68
N GLY A 304 -4.74 7.43 5.80
CA GLY A 304 -3.72 7.07 6.77
C GLY A 304 -3.43 5.58 6.74
N ALA A 305 -2.22 5.21 7.16
CA ALA A 305 -1.78 3.84 7.25
C ALA A 305 -1.89 3.06 5.90
N GLU A 306 -1.63 3.75 4.80
CA GLU A 306 -1.45 3.12 3.49
C GLU A 306 -0.23 2.23 3.51
N GLU A 307 0.88 2.75 4.03
CA GLU A 307 2.17 2.09 4.19
C GLU A 307 2.13 0.85 5.10
N SER A 308 1.07 0.72 5.88
CA SER A 308 0.77 -0.46 6.70
C SER A 308 -0.17 -1.45 6.02
N GLY A 309 -0.49 -1.24 4.73
CA GLY A 309 -1.30 -2.13 3.89
C GLY A 309 -2.69 -1.59 3.57
N LEU A 310 -2.83 -0.34 3.15
CA LEU A 310 -4.05 0.34 2.70
C LEU A 310 -5.13 0.49 3.79
N LEU A 311 -4.74 0.48 5.08
CA LEU A 311 -5.68 0.30 6.18
C LEU A 311 -6.69 1.44 6.32
N GLY A 312 -6.31 2.68 5.96
CA GLY A 312 -7.21 3.83 6.01
C GLY A 312 -8.28 3.81 4.92
N SER A 313 -7.90 3.56 3.68
CA SER A 313 -8.86 3.45 2.58
C SER A 313 -9.73 2.19 2.72
N GLU A 314 -9.16 1.08 3.23
CA GLU A 314 -9.91 -0.14 3.54
C GLU A 314 -10.93 0.13 4.65
N HIS A 315 -10.52 0.80 5.75
CA HIS A 315 -11.43 1.21 6.81
C HIS A 315 -12.56 2.09 6.28
N TYR A 316 -12.25 3.07 5.42
CA TYR A 316 -13.27 3.92 4.81
C TYR A 316 -14.27 3.10 3.99
N VAL A 317 -13.80 2.27 3.06
CA VAL A 317 -14.68 1.47 2.17
C VAL A 317 -15.50 0.45 2.96
N ALA A 318 -14.91 -0.21 3.95
CA ALA A 318 -15.59 -1.19 4.79
C ALA A 318 -16.75 -0.60 5.62
N ASN A 319 -16.67 0.69 5.96
CA ASN A 319 -17.71 1.40 6.71
C ASN A 319 -18.78 2.04 5.81
N LEU A 320 -18.66 1.94 4.48
CA LEU A 320 -19.69 2.43 3.57
C LEU A 320 -20.92 1.50 3.54
N SER A 321 -22.10 2.09 3.63
CA SER A 321 -23.33 1.37 3.34
C SER A 321 -23.39 1.00 1.84
N LYS A 322 -24.19 -0.02 1.49
CA LYS A 322 -24.45 -0.39 0.08
C LYS A 322 -24.99 0.80 -0.76
N ARG A 323 -25.66 1.76 -0.13
CA ARG A 323 -26.14 2.97 -0.79
C ARG A 323 -24.98 3.91 -1.10
N GLU A 324 -24.09 4.14 -0.16
CA GLU A 324 -22.92 4.99 -0.34
C GLU A 324 -21.97 4.41 -1.40
N ILE A 325 -21.69 3.11 -1.38
CA ILE A 325 -20.94 2.43 -2.45
C ILE A 325 -21.56 2.71 -3.82
N LYS A 326 -22.90 2.61 -3.94
CA LYS A 326 -23.59 2.95 -5.18
C LYS A 326 -23.54 4.45 -5.50
N ASN A 327 -23.39 5.30 -4.52
CA ASN A 327 -23.32 6.74 -4.68
C ASN A 327 -21.95 7.21 -5.15
N ILE A 328 -20.90 6.46 -4.88
CA ILE A 328 -19.57 6.74 -5.45
C ILE A 328 -19.57 6.37 -6.93
N ALA A 329 -19.35 7.36 -7.76
CA ALA A 329 -19.32 7.21 -9.21
C ALA A 329 -18.00 6.60 -9.69
N LEU A 330 -16.89 7.02 -9.07
CA LEU A 330 -15.54 6.59 -9.39
C LEU A 330 -14.56 7.02 -8.28
N ASN A 331 -13.38 6.43 -8.29
CA ASN A 331 -12.21 6.81 -7.51
C ASN A 331 -11.08 7.26 -8.44
N LEU A 332 -10.44 8.37 -8.10
CA LEU A 332 -9.17 8.82 -8.68
C LEU A 332 -8.10 8.68 -7.60
N ASN A 333 -7.04 7.97 -7.90
CA ASN A 333 -5.93 7.72 -6.98
C ASN A 333 -4.65 8.36 -7.52
N PHE A 334 -3.99 9.16 -6.70
CA PHE A 334 -2.74 9.83 -7.04
C PHE A 334 -1.68 9.46 -6.03
N ASP A 335 -0.77 8.61 -6.46
CA ASP A 335 0.27 8.06 -5.63
C ASP A 335 1.60 8.13 -6.35
N MET A 336 2.59 8.79 -5.73
CA MET A 336 3.94 8.98 -6.29
C MET A 336 3.90 9.59 -7.70
N ILE A 337 3.47 10.85 -7.83
CA ILE A 337 3.31 11.52 -9.11
C ILE A 337 4.47 12.44 -9.53
N GLY A 338 5.63 12.33 -8.87
CA GLY A 338 6.79 13.19 -9.10
C GLY A 338 8.15 12.47 -8.96
N SER A 339 8.27 11.18 -9.24
CA SER A 339 9.50 10.39 -9.07
C SER A 339 10.69 11.00 -9.82
N PRO A 340 11.89 11.03 -9.24
CA PRO A 340 13.06 11.69 -9.85
C PRO A 340 13.45 11.12 -11.22
N ASN A 341 13.34 9.80 -11.39
CA ASN A 341 13.65 9.08 -12.63
C ASN A 341 12.35 8.54 -13.28
N PHE A 342 11.35 9.40 -13.41
CA PHE A 342 9.96 9.08 -13.72
C PHE A 342 9.70 8.45 -15.08
N VAL A 343 8.59 7.71 -15.14
CA VAL A 343 7.80 7.43 -16.34
C VAL A 343 6.37 7.91 -16.08
N ARG A 344 5.66 8.40 -17.09
CA ARG A 344 4.24 8.78 -16.92
C ARG A 344 3.37 7.56 -17.06
N PHE A 345 3.07 6.91 -15.93
CA PHE A 345 2.19 5.76 -15.91
C PHE A 345 0.73 6.17 -15.72
N VAL A 346 -0.14 5.56 -16.50
CA VAL A 346 -1.60 5.64 -16.37
C VAL A 346 -2.13 4.26 -16.04
N TYR A 347 -2.99 4.12 -15.03
CA TYR A 347 -3.59 2.84 -14.68
C TYR A 347 -4.43 2.28 -15.84
N ASP A 348 -4.09 1.05 -16.28
CA ASP A 348 -4.73 0.32 -17.37
C ASP A 348 -6.14 -0.16 -16.95
N GLY A 349 -7.13 0.65 -17.29
CA GLY A 349 -8.51 0.42 -16.86
C GLY A 349 -9.20 -0.75 -17.52
N ASP A 350 -8.78 -1.18 -18.72
CA ASP A 350 -9.40 -2.28 -19.46
C ASP A 350 -8.55 -3.56 -19.52
N GLY A 351 -7.35 -3.55 -18.94
CA GLY A 351 -6.45 -4.70 -18.95
C GLY A 351 -5.91 -5.02 -20.34
N SER A 352 -5.84 -4.01 -21.23
CA SER A 352 -5.37 -4.22 -22.60
C SER A 352 -3.86 -4.41 -22.69
N ALA A 353 -3.12 -3.88 -21.74
CA ALA A 353 -1.68 -3.92 -21.67
C ALA A 353 -1.14 -4.65 -20.42
N THR A 354 -1.96 -4.80 -19.39
CA THR A 354 -1.62 -5.43 -18.11
C THR A 354 -2.55 -6.61 -17.80
N PRO A 355 -2.18 -7.54 -16.91
CA PRO A 355 -2.98 -8.76 -16.67
C PRO A 355 -4.36 -8.52 -16.05
N LEU A 356 -4.61 -7.36 -15.42
CA LEU A 356 -5.80 -7.10 -14.62
C LEU A 356 -6.52 -5.84 -15.09
N ALA A 357 -7.78 -6.00 -15.49
CA ALA A 357 -8.67 -4.86 -15.77
C ALA A 357 -9.29 -4.33 -14.48
N GLY A 358 -9.51 -3.03 -14.39
CA GLY A 358 -10.35 -2.43 -13.37
C GLY A 358 -11.85 -2.76 -13.56
N PRO A 359 -12.72 -2.38 -12.59
CA PRO A 359 -14.17 -2.49 -12.75
C PRO A 359 -14.69 -1.71 -13.95
N ASN A 360 -15.91 -2.06 -14.42
CA ASN A 360 -16.54 -1.36 -15.53
C ASN A 360 -16.58 0.15 -15.31
N GLY A 361 -16.01 0.89 -16.24
CA GLY A 361 -15.85 2.35 -16.17
C GLY A 361 -14.40 2.79 -16.02
N SER A 362 -13.50 1.93 -15.48
CA SER A 362 -12.08 2.24 -15.31
C SER A 362 -11.39 2.57 -16.63
N LYS A 363 -11.71 1.84 -17.73
CA LYS A 363 -11.28 2.19 -19.09
C LYS A 363 -11.58 3.64 -19.49
N ASN A 364 -12.74 4.16 -19.06
CA ASN A 364 -13.12 5.52 -19.45
C ASN A 364 -12.39 6.56 -18.59
N ILE A 365 -11.99 6.21 -17.37
CA ILE A 365 -11.12 7.04 -16.54
C ILE A 365 -9.73 7.09 -17.17
N GLU A 366 -9.15 5.94 -17.49
CA GLU A 366 -7.90 5.81 -18.24
C GLU A 366 -7.91 6.69 -19.51
N SER A 367 -8.98 6.58 -20.31
CA SER A 367 -9.11 7.35 -21.55
C SER A 367 -9.07 8.87 -21.34
N VAL A 368 -9.53 9.38 -20.19
CA VAL A 368 -9.42 10.82 -19.87
C VAL A 368 -7.97 11.22 -19.71
N PHE A 369 -7.17 10.45 -19.00
CA PHE A 369 -5.74 10.71 -18.82
C PHE A 369 -4.97 10.55 -20.13
N LEU A 370 -5.18 9.45 -20.86
CA LEU A 370 -4.50 9.18 -22.13
C LEU A 370 -4.78 10.29 -23.17
N ASN A 371 -6.04 10.73 -23.28
CA ASN A 371 -6.41 11.81 -24.20
C ASN A 371 -5.76 13.13 -23.78
N TYR A 372 -5.75 13.43 -22.49
CA TYR A 372 -5.11 14.64 -21.98
C TYR A 372 -3.61 14.67 -22.34
N PHE A 373 -2.86 13.62 -21.98
CA PHE A 373 -1.43 13.57 -22.29
C PHE A 373 -1.17 13.58 -23.79
N ALA A 374 -1.98 12.91 -24.60
CA ALA A 374 -1.86 12.95 -26.04
C ALA A 374 -2.11 14.36 -26.62
N GLU A 375 -3.09 15.12 -26.09
CA GLU A 375 -3.34 16.52 -26.47
C GLU A 375 -2.15 17.43 -26.10
N GLN A 376 -1.41 17.09 -25.03
CA GLN A 376 -0.19 17.79 -24.64
C GLN A 376 1.08 17.31 -25.39
N GLY A 377 0.97 16.23 -26.21
CA GLY A 377 2.12 15.62 -26.89
C GLY A 377 3.05 14.85 -25.95
N LEU A 378 2.55 14.43 -24.81
CA LEU A 378 3.29 13.71 -23.77
C LEU A 378 3.02 12.21 -23.86
N PRO A 379 4.05 11.36 -24.04
CA PRO A 379 3.90 9.91 -24.04
C PRO A 379 3.58 9.38 -22.63
N THR A 380 2.89 8.24 -22.58
CA THR A 380 2.52 7.52 -21.35
C THR A 380 2.75 6.03 -21.52
N GLU A 381 2.94 5.34 -20.39
CA GLU A 381 2.97 3.87 -20.31
C GLU A 381 1.83 3.37 -19.41
N PRO A 382 1.33 2.15 -19.63
CA PRO A 382 0.31 1.56 -18.77
C PRO A 382 0.93 1.05 -17.47
N THR A 383 0.16 1.13 -16.37
CA THR A 383 0.48 0.44 -15.11
C THR A 383 -0.69 -0.41 -14.65
N ALA A 384 -0.39 -1.51 -13.94
CA ALA A 384 -1.39 -2.49 -13.51
C ALA A 384 -2.13 -2.05 -12.23
N PHE A 385 -3.37 -2.50 -12.09
CA PHE A 385 -4.06 -2.53 -10.81
C PHE A 385 -3.58 -3.73 -9.98
N ASP A 386 -2.37 -3.67 -9.45
CA ASP A 386 -1.75 -4.74 -8.66
C ASP A 386 -2.14 -4.75 -7.18
N GLY A 387 -2.87 -3.73 -6.74
CA GLY A 387 -3.37 -3.60 -5.37
C GLY A 387 -2.41 -2.88 -4.42
N ARG A 388 -1.37 -2.23 -4.92
CA ARG A 388 -0.33 -1.56 -4.12
C ARG A 388 -0.64 -0.10 -3.79
N SER A 389 -1.87 0.35 -3.95
CA SER A 389 -2.27 1.70 -3.56
C SER A 389 -3.76 1.77 -3.25
N ASP A 390 -4.23 2.87 -2.71
CA ASP A 390 -5.56 3.09 -2.14
C ASP A 390 -6.75 2.93 -3.10
N TYR A 391 -6.52 2.76 -4.39
CA TYR A 391 -7.58 2.31 -5.31
C TYR A 391 -8.07 0.89 -5.00
N GLY A 392 -7.24 0.08 -4.34
CA GLY A 392 -7.48 -1.34 -4.09
C GLY A 392 -8.82 -1.64 -3.43
N PRO A 393 -9.14 -1.08 -2.25
CA PRO A 393 -10.42 -1.28 -1.60
C PRO A 393 -11.62 -0.84 -2.43
N PHE A 394 -11.47 0.20 -3.27
CA PHE A 394 -12.55 0.67 -4.15
C PHE A 394 -12.85 -0.32 -5.28
N ILE A 395 -11.81 -0.81 -5.97
CA ILE A 395 -12.01 -1.82 -7.02
C ILE A 395 -12.53 -3.14 -6.46
N ALA A 396 -12.16 -3.51 -5.24
CA ALA A 396 -12.64 -4.71 -4.56
C ALA A 396 -14.16 -4.73 -4.36
N VAL A 397 -14.79 -3.56 -4.19
CA VAL A 397 -16.25 -3.43 -4.10
C VAL A 397 -16.91 -3.01 -5.42
N GLY A 398 -16.16 -3.02 -6.53
CA GLY A 398 -16.66 -2.77 -7.88
C GLY A 398 -16.82 -1.29 -8.23
N ILE A 399 -16.20 -0.37 -7.50
CA ILE A 399 -16.14 1.05 -7.85
C ILE A 399 -15.04 1.23 -8.91
N PRO A 400 -15.37 1.82 -10.10
CA PRO A 400 -14.35 2.09 -11.11
C PRO A 400 -13.29 3.05 -10.58
N ALA A 401 -12.02 2.73 -10.86
CA ALA A 401 -10.89 3.52 -10.42
C ALA A 401 -9.94 3.82 -11.59
N GLY A 402 -9.11 4.82 -11.40
CA GLY A 402 -8.01 5.21 -12.28
C GLY A 402 -7.15 6.25 -11.60
N GLY A 403 -6.06 6.63 -12.24
CA GLY A 403 -5.13 7.61 -11.69
C GLY A 403 -3.79 7.58 -12.37
N LEU A 404 -2.81 8.17 -11.71
CA LEU A 404 -1.46 8.36 -12.21
C LEU A 404 -0.43 7.81 -11.22
N PHE A 405 0.72 7.44 -11.76
CA PHE A 405 1.89 6.95 -11.03
C PHE A 405 3.16 7.31 -11.81
N THR A 406 4.30 7.43 -11.15
CA THR A 406 5.56 7.76 -11.85
C THR A 406 6.69 6.77 -11.60
N GLY A 407 6.39 5.69 -10.90
CA GLY A 407 7.33 4.60 -10.61
C GLY A 407 7.95 4.68 -9.22
N ALA A 408 8.17 3.54 -8.62
CA ALA A 408 8.77 3.34 -7.31
C ALA A 408 10.14 2.62 -7.45
N GLU A 409 10.29 1.43 -6.85
CA GLU A 409 11.51 0.62 -6.88
C GLU A 409 11.80 -0.05 -8.23
N GLY A 410 10.87 -0.01 -9.18
CA GLY A 410 11.06 -0.56 -10.51
C GLY A 410 12.25 0.06 -11.24
N ILE A 411 12.89 -0.73 -12.10
CA ILE A 411 14.10 -0.34 -12.81
C ILE A 411 13.73 0.21 -14.19
N LYS A 412 14.14 1.44 -14.47
CA LYS A 412 13.92 2.12 -15.75
C LYS A 412 14.66 1.42 -16.89
N THR A 413 13.97 1.16 -17.97
CA THR A 413 14.55 0.54 -19.17
C THR A 413 15.28 1.54 -20.07
N GLU A 414 16.09 1.04 -21.03
CA GLU A 414 16.74 1.92 -22.02
C GLU A 414 15.71 2.59 -22.94
N GLU A 415 14.63 1.90 -23.29
CA GLU A 415 13.53 2.43 -24.09
C GLU A 415 12.81 3.57 -23.38
N GLU A 416 12.51 3.38 -22.10
CA GLU A 416 11.88 4.42 -21.26
C GLU A 416 12.80 5.63 -21.08
N ALA A 417 14.10 5.42 -20.85
CA ALA A 417 15.05 6.50 -20.74
C ALA A 417 15.18 7.30 -22.06
N ALA A 418 15.04 6.65 -23.20
CA ALA A 418 15.03 7.33 -24.49
C ALA A 418 13.79 8.22 -24.70
N ILE A 419 12.65 7.87 -24.07
CA ILE A 419 11.36 8.59 -24.19
C ILE A 419 11.23 9.67 -23.11
N TYR A 420 11.53 9.34 -21.85
CA TYR A 420 11.25 10.16 -20.67
C TYR A 420 12.51 10.86 -20.12
N GLY A 421 13.69 10.56 -20.65
CA GLY A 421 14.94 10.99 -20.05
C GLY A 421 15.31 10.19 -18.80
N GLY A 422 16.20 10.70 -18.00
CA GLY A 422 16.70 10.04 -16.80
C GLY A 422 17.73 8.95 -17.09
N THR A 423 17.88 7.99 -16.17
CA THR A 423 18.94 6.99 -16.19
C THR A 423 18.35 5.57 -16.29
N ALA A 424 18.67 4.86 -17.39
CA ALA A 424 18.33 3.45 -17.53
C ALA A 424 19.15 2.60 -16.54
N GLY A 425 18.55 1.52 -16.04
CA GLY A 425 19.19 0.62 -15.08
C GLY A 425 19.14 1.10 -13.63
N GLU A 426 18.56 2.27 -13.36
CA GLU A 426 18.30 2.78 -12.02
C GLU A 426 16.81 2.71 -11.69
N GLN A 427 16.48 2.76 -10.40
CA GLN A 427 15.10 2.82 -9.94
C GLN A 427 14.40 4.09 -10.45
N TYR A 428 13.07 4.03 -10.60
CA TYR A 428 12.29 5.25 -10.88
C TYR A 428 12.38 6.23 -9.71
N ASP A 429 12.34 5.72 -8.49
CA ASP A 429 12.61 6.47 -7.26
C ASP A 429 13.69 5.77 -6.41
N PRO A 430 14.94 6.22 -6.46
CA PRO A 430 16.02 5.64 -5.65
C PRO A 430 15.86 5.83 -4.14
N CYS A 431 14.97 6.75 -3.72
CA CYS A 431 14.70 7.04 -2.31
C CYS A 431 13.37 6.41 -1.81
N TYR A 432 12.73 5.57 -2.64
CA TYR A 432 11.50 4.90 -2.26
C TYR A 432 11.66 4.14 -0.94
N HIS A 433 10.80 4.43 0.04
CA HIS A 433 10.80 3.89 1.40
C HIS A 433 12.09 4.14 2.21
N LEU A 434 12.83 5.19 1.88
CA LEU A 434 14.10 5.53 2.53
C LEU A 434 14.06 6.94 3.16
N ALA A 435 15.00 7.18 4.09
CA ALA A 435 15.16 8.49 4.74
C ALA A 435 15.48 9.63 3.77
N CYS A 436 15.96 9.34 2.57
CA CYS A 436 16.27 10.35 1.54
C CYS A 436 15.04 10.80 0.72
N ASP A 437 13.84 10.24 0.97
CA ASP A 437 12.61 10.75 0.34
C ASP A 437 12.17 12.07 0.95
N THR A 438 12.96 13.10 0.67
CA THR A 438 12.85 14.46 1.17
C THR A 438 12.34 15.42 0.10
N PHE A 439 12.20 16.70 0.48
CA PHE A 439 11.77 17.77 -0.41
C PHE A 439 12.58 17.86 -1.73
N ASP A 440 13.83 17.42 -1.73
CA ASP A 440 14.68 17.43 -2.92
C ASP A 440 14.54 16.19 -3.81
N ASN A 441 13.83 15.14 -3.35
CA ASN A 441 13.62 13.88 -4.07
C ASN A 441 12.42 13.98 -5.04
N ILE A 442 12.37 14.99 -5.90
CA ILE A 442 11.23 15.26 -6.79
C ILE A 442 11.70 15.69 -8.18
N SER A 443 11.09 15.14 -9.22
CA SER A 443 11.09 15.71 -10.56
C SER A 443 10.02 16.79 -10.67
N LEU A 444 10.43 18.06 -10.78
CA LEU A 444 9.48 19.17 -10.95
C LEU A 444 8.68 19.03 -12.26
N GLU A 445 9.32 18.52 -13.31
CA GLU A 445 8.67 18.27 -14.61
C GLU A 445 7.54 17.23 -14.46
N ALA A 446 7.81 16.10 -13.82
CA ALA A 446 6.82 15.06 -13.60
C ALA A 446 5.68 15.56 -12.72
N LEU A 447 6.00 16.25 -11.63
CA LEU A 447 5.02 16.78 -10.69
C LEU A 447 4.08 17.78 -11.36
N ASP A 448 4.61 18.74 -12.14
CA ASP A 448 3.84 19.74 -12.87
C ASP A 448 2.87 19.08 -13.86
N GLN A 449 3.38 18.20 -14.74
CA GLN A 449 2.60 17.53 -15.77
C GLN A 449 1.50 16.62 -15.19
N ASN A 450 1.80 15.91 -14.10
CA ASN A 450 0.84 15.03 -13.46
C ASN A 450 -0.17 15.80 -12.59
N ALA A 451 0.21 16.91 -11.95
CA ALA A 451 -0.71 17.78 -11.24
C ALA A 451 -1.74 18.40 -12.22
N ASP A 452 -1.29 18.85 -13.40
CA ASP A 452 -2.14 19.33 -14.47
C ASP A 452 -3.12 18.26 -14.96
N ALA A 453 -2.62 17.04 -15.21
CA ALA A 453 -3.45 15.90 -15.62
C ALA A 453 -4.48 15.53 -14.55
N SER A 454 -4.07 15.59 -13.27
CA SER A 454 -4.94 15.35 -12.12
C SER A 454 -6.04 16.41 -12.03
N ALA A 455 -5.69 17.71 -12.14
CA ALA A 455 -6.65 18.81 -12.16
C ALA A 455 -7.65 18.67 -13.33
N HIS A 456 -7.16 18.26 -14.52
CA HIS A 456 -7.99 17.97 -15.67
C HIS A 456 -9.03 16.87 -15.39
N ALA A 457 -8.59 15.75 -14.84
CA ALA A 457 -9.45 14.61 -14.55
C ALA A 457 -10.47 14.95 -13.45
N VAL A 458 -10.02 15.56 -12.35
CA VAL A 458 -10.87 15.96 -11.23
C VAL A 458 -11.99 16.88 -11.70
N LEU A 459 -11.68 17.96 -12.44
CA LEU A 459 -12.72 18.88 -12.92
C LEU A 459 -13.62 18.23 -13.97
N THR A 460 -13.08 17.41 -14.87
CA THR A 460 -13.87 16.68 -15.86
C THR A 460 -14.93 15.83 -15.16
N PHE A 461 -14.57 15.05 -14.15
CA PHE A 461 -15.50 14.17 -13.45
C PHE A 461 -16.37 14.93 -12.42
N ALA A 462 -15.91 16.03 -11.87
CA ALA A 462 -16.75 16.94 -11.09
C ALA A 462 -17.93 17.48 -11.92
N MET A 463 -17.74 17.67 -13.22
CA MET A 463 -18.79 18.16 -14.12
C MET A 463 -19.60 17.04 -14.75
N THR A 464 -18.99 15.91 -15.12
CA THR A 464 -19.70 14.78 -15.75
C THR A 464 -19.02 13.43 -15.51
N THR A 465 -19.80 12.45 -15.08
CA THR A 465 -19.37 11.04 -14.98
C THR A 465 -20.05 10.17 -16.05
N SER A 466 -20.67 10.78 -17.06
CA SER A 466 -21.47 10.05 -18.05
C SER A 466 -20.67 9.07 -18.90
N SER A 467 -19.39 9.32 -19.11
CA SER A 467 -18.48 8.39 -19.79
C SER A 467 -18.23 7.12 -18.98
N VAL A 468 -18.19 7.23 -17.64
CA VAL A 468 -17.90 6.12 -16.71
C VAL A 468 -19.16 5.33 -16.36
N ASN A 469 -20.23 6.03 -15.96
CA ASN A 469 -21.45 5.41 -15.41
C ASN A 469 -22.67 5.46 -16.34
N GLY A 470 -22.56 6.06 -17.50
CA GLY A 470 -23.70 6.37 -18.35
C GLY A 470 -24.63 7.45 -17.75
N THR A 471 -25.83 7.56 -18.28
CA THR A 471 -26.87 8.47 -17.76
C THR A 471 -27.56 7.91 -16.52
N ASP A 472 -27.58 6.59 -16.40
CA ASP A 472 -28.15 5.84 -15.27
C ASP A 472 -27.04 5.34 -14.37
N LYS A 473 -26.87 5.98 -13.23
CA LYS A 473 -25.97 5.56 -12.21
C LYS A 473 -26.26 4.15 -11.69
N GLY A 474 -25.21 3.37 -11.43
CA GLY A 474 -25.31 2.03 -10.85
C GLY A 474 -25.70 0.93 -11.82
N LYS A 475 -25.94 1.21 -13.11
CA LYS A 475 -26.14 0.16 -14.13
C LYS A 475 -24.85 -0.32 -14.79
N GLY A 476 -23.75 0.40 -14.60
CA GLY A 476 -22.44 0.05 -15.17
C GLY A 476 -21.56 -0.83 -14.29
N VAL A 477 -21.93 -1.05 -13.04
CA VAL A 477 -21.17 -1.93 -12.14
C VAL A 477 -21.49 -3.36 -12.52
N GLY A 478 -20.71 -3.92 -13.43
CA GLY A 478 -20.74 -5.35 -13.74
C GLY A 478 -20.40 -6.14 -12.48
N LYS A 479 -20.95 -7.35 -12.36
CA LYS A 479 -20.52 -8.27 -11.34
C LYS A 479 -19.04 -8.54 -11.55
N TRP A 480 -18.20 -8.01 -10.68
CA TRP A 480 -16.85 -8.50 -10.50
C TRP A 480 -16.95 -9.97 -10.15
N LYS A 481 -16.17 -10.81 -10.81
CA LYS A 481 -16.13 -12.21 -10.44
C LYS A 481 -15.58 -12.28 -9.02
N ASP A 482 -16.35 -12.87 -8.11
CA ASP A 482 -15.85 -13.31 -6.82
C ASP A 482 -14.51 -14.02 -7.02
N GLY A 483 -13.43 -13.51 -6.49
CA GLY A 483 -12.12 -14.19 -6.61
C GLY A 483 -10.87 -13.35 -6.52
N MET A 484 -10.91 -12.02 -6.39
CA MET A 484 -9.76 -11.34 -5.82
C MET A 484 -9.91 -11.33 -4.30
N GLU A 485 -9.31 -12.32 -3.65
CA GLU A 485 -8.82 -12.10 -2.31
C GLU A 485 -7.80 -10.97 -2.44
N PHE A 486 -8.11 -9.84 -1.84
CA PHE A 486 -7.18 -8.75 -1.65
C PHE A 486 -6.12 -9.29 -0.68
N VAL A 487 -5.01 -9.76 -1.22
CA VAL A 487 -3.92 -10.28 -0.41
C VAL A 487 -3.02 -9.11 -0.10
N ALA A 488 -3.23 -8.48 1.06
CA ALA A 488 -2.27 -7.57 1.68
C ALA A 488 -0.85 -8.18 1.78
N ASP A 489 -0.75 -9.49 1.69
CA ASP A 489 0.49 -10.28 1.71
C ASP A 489 1.42 -10.10 0.48
N LYS A 490 1.02 -9.35 -0.54
CA LYS A 490 1.91 -9.08 -1.70
C LYS A 490 2.66 -7.77 -1.60
N MET A 491 2.37 -6.95 -0.62
CA MET A 491 2.95 -5.60 -0.50
C MET A 491 4.23 -5.55 0.33
N LYS A 492 4.70 -6.67 0.86
CA LYS A 492 5.97 -6.72 1.61
C LYS A 492 6.98 -7.57 0.84
N LYS A 493 7.79 -6.90 0.07
CA LYS A 493 9.09 -7.37 -0.38
C LYS A 493 10.17 -6.49 0.17
#